data_66e9cc95e11f38ad431c5e07ded3696d
#
_entry.id   66e9cc95e11f38ad431c5e07ded3696d
#
_cell.length_a   1.000
_cell.length_b   1.000
_cell.length_c   1.000
_cell.angle_alpha   90.00
_cell.angle_beta   90.00
_cell.angle_gamma   90.00
#
_symmetry.space_group_name_H-M   'P 1'
#
loop_
_entity.id
_entity.type
_entity.pdbx_description
1 polymer ?
#
loop_
_entity_poly.entity_id
_entity_poly.type
_entity_poly.pdbx_seq_one_letter_code
_entity_poly.pdbx_strand_id
1 'polypeptide(L)'
;ILFSLASGLIVSYVPQDASFLRGSLSQFARRSELDETQFKTILRKLDFARVQFEKDLSDYSAGQKKKVLLARSLCQSAHLYVWDEPLNYIDVFSRMQLEELLRVCRPAMLLVEHDQAFLEGLADKRVELVPA
;
A
#
# COMPACT_ATOMS: atom_id res chain seq x y z
N ILE A 1 5.95 5.03 -15.96
CA ILE A 1 7.10 5.79 -15.44
C ILE A 1 8.32 4.88 -15.44
N LEU A 2 9.35 5.30 -16.12
CA LEU A 2 10.62 4.59 -16.13
C LEU A 2 11.54 5.16 -15.04
N PHE A 3 12.02 4.30 -14.18
CA PHE A 3 13.02 4.66 -13.20
C PHE A 3 14.35 4.05 -13.59
N SER A 4 15.41 4.86 -13.57
CA SER A 4 16.76 4.34 -13.63
C SER A 4 17.24 4.17 -12.18
N LEU A 5 17.30 2.93 -11.73
CA LEU A 5 17.69 2.60 -10.38
C LEU A 5 19.03 1.87 -10.39
N ALA A 6 19.79 2.04 -9.31
CA ALA A 6 21.04 1.29 -9.14
C ALA A 6 20.76 -0.22 -9.10
N SER A 7 21.70 -1.00 -9.65
CA SER A 7 21.61 -2.45 -9.62
C SER A 7 21.50 -2.96 -8.17
N GLY A 8 20.64 -3.92 -7.93
CA GLY A 8 20.43 -4.50 -6.61
C GLY A 8 19.43 -3.79 -5.71
N LEU A 9 18.83 -2.69 -6.17
CA LEU A 9 17.77 -2.02 -5.41
C LEU A 9 16.47 -2.82 -5.48
N ILE A 10 15.86 -2.99 -4.31
CA ILE A 10 14.55 -3.62 -4.18
C ILE A 10 13.51 -2.51 -4.06
N VAL A 11 12.53 -2.54 -4.96
CA VAL A 11 11.43 -1.56 -4.98
C VAL A 11 10.13 -2.27 -4.62
N SER A 12 9.39 -1.69 -3.67
CA SER A 12 8.03 -2.12 -3.36
C SER A 12 7.06 -1.15 -4.02
N TYR A 13 6.23 -1.67 -4.94
CA TYR A 13 5.34 -0.84 -5.74
C TYR A 13 3.88 -1.13 -5.42
N VAL A 14 3.10 -0.07 -5.17
CA VAL A 14 1.64 -0.14 -5.09
C VAL A 14 1.08 0.58 -6.30
N PRO A 15 0.51 -0.17 -7.27
CA PRO A 15 -0.09 0.43 -8.45
C PRO A 15 -1.42 1.11 -8.11
N GLN A 16 -1.85 2.01 -8.99
CA GLN A 16 -3.13 2.69 -8.85
C GLN A 16 -4.30 1.71 -8.94
N ASP A 17 -4.22 0.73 -9.83
CA ASP A 17 -5.28 -0.26 -10.06
C ASP A 17 -4.98 -1.58 -9.34
N ALA A 18 -5.94 -2.04 -8.54
CA ALA A 18 -5.87 -3.28 -7.78
C ALA A 18 -6.86 -4.34 -8.29
N SER A 19 -7.53 -4.10 -9.41
CA SER A 19 -8.60 -4.97 -9.93
C SER A 19 -8.14 -6.37 -10.30
N PHE A 20 -6.84 -6.58 -10.51
CA PHE A 20 -6.28 -7.88 -10.89
C PHE A 20 -6.24 -8.91 -9.74
N LEU A 21 -6.51 -8.50 -8.50
CA LEU A 21 -6.40 -9.38 -7.34
C LEU A 21 -7.48 -10.47 -7.34
N ARG A 22 -7.06 -11.70 -7.05
CA ARG A 22 -7.93 -12.87 -6.93
C ARG A 22 -7.25 -13.94 -6.08
N GLY A 23 -8.02 -14.95 -5.68
CA GLY A 23 -7.54 -16.02 -4.83
C GLY A 23 -7.70 -15.69 -3.35
N SER A 24 -7.22 -16.57 -2.47
CA SER A 24 -7.29 -16.33 -1.03
C SER A 24 -6.17 -15.40 -0.56
N LEU A 25 -6.38 -14.75 0.58
CA LEU A 25 -5.34 -13.93 1.22
C LEU A 25 -4.11 -14.76 1.56
N SER A 26 -4.30 -16.00 2.00
CA SER A 26 -3.16 -16.88 2.33
C SER A 26 -2.34 -17.23 1.10
N GLN A 27 -2.98 -17.48 -0.04
CA GLN A 27 -2.29 -17.70 -1.30
C GLN A 27 -1.54 -16.47 -1.76
N PHE A 28 -2.16 -15.30 -1.61
CA PHE A 28 -1.55 -14.02 -1.96
C PHE A 28 -0.30 -13.76 -1.10
N ALA A 29 -0.39 -13.98 0.21
CA ALA A 29 0.74 -13.82 1.12
C ALA A 29 1.89 -14.74 0.76
N ARG A 30 1.61 -16.00 0.43
CA ARG A 30 2.64 -16.97 0.02
C ARG A 30 3.30 -16.59 -1.29
N ARG A 31 2.53 -16.20 -2.29
CA ARG A 31 3.07 -15.77 -3.59
C ARG A 31 3.92 -14.50 -3.47
N SER A 32 3.58 -13.64 -2.53
CA SER A 32 4.32 -12.40 -2.26
C SER A 32 5.46 -12.60 -1.26
N GLU A 33 5.66 -13.82 -0.77
CA GLU A 33 6.70 -14.16 0.20
C GLU A 33 6.63 -13.33 1.49
N LEU A 34 5.39 -13.12 1.98
CA LEU A 34 5.14 -12.34 3.19
C LEU A 34 4.97 -13.24 4.41
N ASP A 35 5.30 -12.68 5.59
CA ASP A 35 4.85 -13.24 6.86
C ASP A 35 3.34 -13.05 6.96
N GLU A 36 2.58 -14.15 6.93
CA GLU A 36 1.12 -14.11 6.90
C GLU A 36 0.54 -13.47 8.16
N THR A 37 1.14 -13.72 9.33
CA THR A 37 0.70 -13.14 10.60
C THR A 37 0.86 -11.62 10.60
N GLN A 38 2.00 -11.14 10.18
CA GLN A 38 2.28 -9.71 10.07
C GLN A 38 1.34 -9.05 9.04
N PHE A 39 1.15 -9.68 7.90
CA PHE A 39 0.28 -9.20 6.84
C PHE A 39 -1.17 -9.04 7.35
N LYS A 40 -1.70 -10.06 7.99
CA LYS A 40 -3.05 -10.00 8.57
C LYS A 40 -3.16 -8.97 9.70
N THR A 41 -2.12 -8.80 10.48
CA THR A 41 -2.08 -7.78 11.55
C THR A 41 -2.23 -6.37 10.96
N ILE A 42 -1.51 -6.09 9.88
CA ILE A 42 -1.63 -4.79 9.19
C ILE A 42 -3.02 -4.61 8.60
N LEU A 43 -3.58 -5.65 7.97
CA LEU A 43 -4.94 -5.58 7.43
C LEU A 43 -5.97 -5.28 8.51
N ARG A 44 -5.84 -5.85 9.70
CA ARG A 44 -6.72 -5.54 10.83
C ARG A 44 -6.61 -4.08 11.25
N LYS A 45 -5.42 -3.52 11.24
CA LYS A 45 -5.21 -2.08 11.50
C LYS A 45 -5.88 -1.21 10.43
N LEU A 46 -6.02 -1.72 9.21
CA LEU A 46 -6.71 -1.06 8.13
C LEU A 46 -8.21 -1.43 8.07
N ASP A 47 -8.77 -1.83 9.20
CA ASP A 47 -10.20 -2.09 9.40
C ASP A 47 -10.74 -3.33 8.68
N PHE A 48 -9.92 -4.37 8.55
CA PHE A 48 -10.38 -5.66 8.06
C PHE A 48 -11.03 -6.45 9.19
N ALA A 49 -12.29 -6.85 9.00
CA ALA A 49 -12.99 -7.75 9.89
C ALA A 49 -12.61 -9.20 9.57
N ARG A 50 -12.77 -10.08 10.58
CA ARG A 50 -12.41 -11.49 10.46
C ARG A 50 -13.06 -12.18 9.25
N VAL A 51 -14.31 -11.86 8.97
CA VAL A 51 -15.06 -12.46 7.85
C VAL A 51 -14.41 -12.17 6.50
N GLN A 52 -13.71 -11.06 6.36
CA GLN A 52 -13.07 -10.68 5.11
C GLN A 52 -11.89 -11.57 4.77
N PHE A 53 -11.22 -12.15 5.78
CA PHE A 53 -10.09 -13.05 5.55
C PHE A 53 -10.50 -14.37 4.91
N GLU A 54 -11.80 -14.69 4.93
CA GLU A 54 -12.34 -15.94 4.37
C GLU A 54 -12.81 -15.79 2.93
N LYS A 55 -12.91 -14.55 2.44
CA LYS A 55 -13.40 -14.27 1.08
C LYS A 55 -12.27 -14.33 0.05
N ASP A 56 -12.65 -14.64 -1.19
CA ASP A 56 -11.74 -14.49 -2.33
C ASP A 56 -11.48 -13.02 -2.59
N LEU A 57 -10.25 -12.67 -2.97
CA LEU A 57 -9.87 -11.29 -3.26
C LEU A 57 -10.70 -10.68 -4.40
N SER A 58 -11.18 -11.49 -5.34
CA SER A 58 -12.03 -11.00 -6.43
C SER A 58 -13.37 -10.45 -5.93
N ASP A 59 -13.82 -10.88 -4.73
CA ASP A 59 -15.07 -10.42 -4.12
C ASP A 59 -14.87 -9.19 -3.22
N TYR A 60 -13.65 -8.71 -3.11
CA TYR A 60 -13.34 -7.52 -2.32
C TYR A 60 -13.78 -6.25 -3.04
N SER A 61 -14.17 -5.23 -2.27
CA SER A 61 -14.38 -3.89 -2.81
C SER A 61 -13.06 -3.29 -3.33
N ALA A 62 -13.17 -2.23 -4.12
CA ALA A 62 -11.98 -1.53 -4.62
C ALA A 62 -11.08 -1.04 -3.47
N GLY A 63 -11.68 -0.50 -2.41
CA GLY A 63 -10.94 -0.05 -1.22
C GLY A 63 -10.28 -1.20 -0.48
N GLN A 64 -10.96 -2.33 -0.34
CA GLN A 64 -10.41 -3.53 0.30
C GLN A 64 -9.23 -4.08 -0.50
N LYS A 65 -9.33 -4.14 -1.82
CA LYS A 65 -8.22 -4.57 -2.67
C LYS A 65 -7.02 -3.64 -2.55
N LYS A 66 -7.27 -2.33 -2.48
CA LYS A 66 -6.20 -1.35 -2.29
C LYS A 66 -5.49 -1.57 -0.95
N LYS A 67 -6.24 -1.83 0.12
CA LYS A 67 -5.68 -2.15 1.44
C LYS A 67 -4.79 -3.38 1.40
N VAL A 68 -5.14 -4.39 0.62
CA VAL A 68 -4.31 -5.59 0.44
C VAL A 68 -2.95 -5.23 -0.17
N LEU A 69 -2.94 -4.40 -1.20
CA LEU A 69 -1.69 -3.95 -1.84
C LEU A 69 -0.85 -3.10 -0.90
N LEU A 70 -1.48 -2.21 -0.14
CA LEU A 70 -0.79 -1.37 0.85
C LEU A 70 -0.18 -2.23 1.96
N ALA A 71 -0.93 -3.19 2.48
CA ALA A 71 -0.44 -4.10 3.51
C ALA A 71 0.72 -4.95 3.01
N ARG A 72 0.64 -5.44 1.76
CA ARG A 72 1.76 -6.17 1.14
C ARG A 72 3.02 -5.32 1.12
N SER A 73 2.90 -4.09 0.64
CA SER A 73 4.04 -3.17 0.56
C SER A 73 4.65 -2.90 1.92
N LEU A 74 3.82 -2.66 2.94
CA LEU A 74 4.29 -2.41 4.30
C LEU A 74 4.98 -3.63 4.93
N CYS A 75 4.68 -4.83 4.47
CA CYS A 75 5.34 -6.06 4.92
C CYS A 75 6.62 -6.38 4.16
N GLN A 76 6.86 -5.75 3.03
CA GLN A 76 8.06 -6.00 2.22
C GLN A 76 9.25 -5.20 2.75
N SER A 77 10.43 -5.82 2.75
CA SER A 77 11.69 -5.13 3.01
C SER A 77 12.23 -4.61 1.69
N ALA A 78 12.10 -3.31 1.46
CA ALA A 78 12.52 -2.68 0.22
C ALA A 78 13.42 -1.48 0.50
N HIS A 79 14.22 -1.12 -0.49
CA HIS A 79 15.07 0.09 -0.43
C HIS A 79 14.26 1.34 -0.76
N LEU A 80 13.24 1.20 -1.61
CA LEU A 80 12.38 2.29 -2.02
C LEU A 80 10.94 1.78 -2.14
N TYR A 81 10.01 2.56 -1.61
CA TYR A 81 8.57 2.30 -1.73
C TYR A 81 7.97 3.32 -2.68
N VAL A 82 7.30 2.83 -3.71
CA VAL A 82 6.63 3.68 -4.71
C VAL A 82 5.13 3.40 -4.63
N TRP A 83 4.36 4.38 -4.20
CA TRP A 83 2.92 4.27 -4.04
C TRP A 83 2.21 5.25 -4.96
N ASP A 84 1.42 4.71 -5.89
CA ASP A 84 0.70 5.49 -6.88
C ASP A 84 -0.76 5.65 -6.46
N GLU A 85 -1.13 6.85 -6.07
CA GLU A 85 -2.45 7.22 -5.56
C GLU A 85 -2.97 6.22 -4.50
N PRO A 86 -2.24 6.05 -3.40
CA PRO A 86 -2.55 5.01 -2.41
C PRO A 86 -3.87 5.23 -1.69
N LEU A 87 -4.39 6.46 -1.65
CA LEU A 87 -5.60 6.79 -0.89
C LEU A 87 -6.90 6.62 -1.67
N ASN A 88 -6.84 6.27 -2.97
CA ASN A 88 -8.04 6.02 -3.75
C ASN A 88 -8.88 4.92 -3.10
N TYR A 89 -10.16 5.22 -2.85
CA TYR A 89 -11.14 4.32 -2.24
C TYR A 89 -10.87 3.97 -0.78
N ILE A 90 -9.93 4.66 -0.12
CA ILE A 90 -9.58 4.38 1.28
C ILE A 90 -10.39 5.29 2.20
N ASP A 91 -11.04 4.69 3.21
CA ASP A 91 -11.83 5.40 4.21
C ASP A 91 -10.94 6.23 5.15
N VAL A 92 -11.54 7.22 5.80
CA VAL A 92 -10.82 8.18 6.66
C VAL A 92 -10.08 7.47 7.80
N PHE A 93 -10.74 6.50 8.44
CA PHE A 93 -10.10 5.75 9.54
C PHE A 93 -8.82 5.05 9.07
N SER A 94 -8.89 4.34 7.94
CA SER A 94 -7.75 3.62 7.38
C SER A 94 -6.65 4.58 6.93
N ARG A 95 -6.99 5.76 6.41
CA ARG A 95 -6.01 6.81 6.08
C ARG A 95 -5.23 7.24 7.31
N MET A 96 -5.91 7.44 8.43
CA MET A 96 -5.26 7.82 9.68
C MET A 96 -4.31 6.74 10.18
N GLN A 97 -4.72 5.48 10.10
CA GLN A 97 -3.88 4.35 10.48
C GLN A 97 -2.66 4.24 9.57
N LEU A 98 -2.85 4.42 8.29
CA LEU A 98 -1.78 4.38 7.30
C LEU A 98 -0.76 5.49 7.54
N GLU A 99 -1.23 6.69 7.80
CA GLU A 99 -0.37 7.83 8.13
C GLU A 99 0.47 7.56 9.36
N GLU A 100 -0.14 6.98 10.41
CA GLU A 100 0.57 6.62 11.63
C GLU A 100 1.64 5.56 11.38
N LEU A 101 1.31 4.53 10.60
CA LEU A 101 2.28 3.49 10.24
C LEU A 101 3.47 4.07 9.48
N LEU A 102 3.23 4.99 8.56
CA LEU A 102 4.30 5.63 7.80
C LEU A 102 5.16 6.57 8.66
N ARG A 103 4.57 7.24 9.63
CA ARG A 103 5.33 8.07 10.57
C ARG A 103 6.28 7.26 11.42
N VAL A 104 5.83 6.08 11.86
CA VAL A 104 6.64 5.20 12.70
C VAL A 104 7.76 4.56 11.89
N CYS A 105 7.44 4.02 10.71
CA CYS A 105 8.41 3.27 9.89
C CYS A 105 9.37 4.15 9.09
N ARG A 106 8.95 5.35 8.72
CA ARG A 106 9.73 6.32 7.92
C ARG A 106 10.47 5.71 6.74
N PRO A 107 9.78 5.03 5.83
CA PRO A 107 10.45 4.42 4.69
C PRO A 107 10.92 5.47 3.67
N ALA A 108 11.96 5.14 2.90
CA ALA A 108 12.28 5.93 1.71
C ALA A 108 11.17 5.69 0.68
N MET A 109 10.42 6.74 0.36
CA MET A 109 9.17 6.59 -0.36
C MET A 109 8.94 7.68 -1.39
N LEU A 110 8.42 7.28 -2.54
CA LEU A 110 7.89 8.18 -3.55
C LEU A 110 6.37 8.01 -3.59
N LEU A 111 5.67 9.10 -3.26
CA LEU A 111 4.20 9.13 -3.25
C LEU A 111 3.68 9.95 -4.42
N VAL A 112 2.80 9.36 -5.22
CA VAL A 112 2.00 10.10 -6.20
C VAL A 112 0.62 10.25 -5.59
N GLU A 113 0.27 11.44 -5.14
CA GLU A 113 -0.93 11.70 -4.36
C GLU A 113 -1.43 13.13 -4.54
N HIS A 114 -2.74 13.32 -4.47
CA HIS A 114 -3.40 14.63 -4.56
C HIS A 114 -3.90 15.14 -3.21
N ASP A 115 -3.98 14.28 -2.20
CA ASP A 115 -4.44 14.67 -0.87
C ASP A 115 -3.36 15.49 -0.16
N GLN A 116 -3.60 16.81 -0.06
CA GLN A 116 -2.65 17.74 0.50
C GLN A 116 -2.36 17.48 1.98
N ALA A 117 -3.40 17.17 2.75
CA ALA A 117 -3.27 16.94 4.19
C ALA A 117 -2.39 15.72 4.46
N PHE A 118 -2.56 14.65 3.67
CA PHE A 118 -1.75 13.44 3.79
C PHE A 118 -0.28 13.74 3.45
N LEU A 119 -0.03 14.46 2.36
CA LEU A 119 1.32 14.81 1.94
C LEU A 119 2.02 15.74 2.94
N GLU A 120 1.31 16.73 3.48
CA GLU A 120 1.88 17.66 4.45
C GLU A 120 2.31 16.98 5.73
N GLY A 121 1.58 15.92 6.14
CA GLY A 121 1.93 15.16 7.33
C GLY A 121 3.14 14.25 7.17
N LEU A 122 3.53 13.90 5.96
CA LEU A 122 4.52 12.84 5.70
C LEU A 122 5.67 13.26 4.79
N ALA A 123 5.43 14.15 3.83
CA ALA A 123 6.42 14.43 2.79
C ALA A 123 7.49 15.39 3.27
N ASP A 124 8.77 15.01 3.08
CA ASP A 124 9.92 15.88 3.33
C ASP A 124 10.20 16.79 2.14
N LYS A 125 9.89 16.31 0.94
CA LYS A 125 10.13 17.05 -0.31
C LYS A 125 8.96 16.83 -1.27
N ARG A 126 8.56 17.92 -1.91
CA ARG A 126 7.43 17.95 -2.84
C ARG A 126 7.87 18.36 -4.22
N VAL A 127 7.37 17.64 -5.23
CA VAL A 127 7.55 17.98 -6.63
C VAL A 127 6.16 18.00 -7.27
N GLU A 128 5.80 19.13 -7.87
CA GLU A 128 4.57 19.26 -8.63
C GLU A 128 4.83 19.03 -10.09
N LEU A 129 4.08 18.08 -10.69
CA LEU A 129 4.15 17.83 -12.13
C LEU A 129 3.02 18.58 -12.80
N VAL A 130 3.38 19.50 -13.67
CA VAL A 130 2.41 20.28 -14.45
C VAL A 130 2.28 19.62 -15.82
N PRO A 131 1.05 19.28 -16.27
CA PRO A 131 0.86 18.74 -17.61
C PRO A 131 1.38 19.71 -18.68
N ALA A 132 2.03 19.16 -19.66
CA ALA A 132 2.56 19.96 -20.77
C ALA A 132 1.43 20.48 -21.68
#